data_6337af2a0ed0e82aa0cdc57ce1d3e618
#
_entry.id   6337af2a0ed0e82aa0cdc57ce1d3e618
#
_cell.length_a   1.000
_cell.length_b   1.000
_cell.length_c   1.000
_cell.angle_alpha   90.00
_cell.angle_beta   90.00
_cell.angle_gamma   90.00
#
_symmetry.space_group_name_H-M   'P 1'
#
loop_
_entity.id
_entity.type
_entity.pdbx_description
1 polymer ?
#
loop_
_entity_poly.entity_id
_entity_poly.type
_entity_poly.pdbx_seq_one_letter_code
_entity_poly.pdbx_strand_id
1 'polypeptide(L)'
;MKRGLALVLGALISCVASAQMPKLDDIMKGVGGLPKAPAVGSSVGTGDAKTDTAGIKEALAVGTERAVNSLSRVDGYFGNAAVKILMPSSLQNVAEMARMVGYQKQVDEFILSMNRAAEAAAPLAARYFGDAIRDMTLEDARGIVTGGDTAATDFFSRKTSDKLYAAF
;
A
#
# COMPACT_ATOMS: atom_id res chain seq x y z
N MET A 1 21.49 -6.75 -13.34
CA MET A 1 20.46 -7.53 -12.65
C MET A 1 19.83 -6.84 -11.43
N LYS A 2 20.39 -5.71 -10.91
CA LYS A 2 19.88 -4.99 -9.71
C LYS A 2 18.73 -3.99 -9.96
N ARG A 3 18.41 -3.68 -11.21
CA ARG A 3 17.41 -2.65 -11.59
C ARG A 3 15.96 -3.13 -11.69
N GLY A 4 15.72 -4.44 -11.83
CA GLY A 4 14.37 -4.98 -11.98
C GLY A 4 13.62 -5.13 -10.66
N LEU A 5 14.33 -5.36 -9.57
CA LEU A 5 13.74 -5.57 -8.24
C LEU A 5 13.24 -4.24 -7.61
N ALA A 6 13.93 -3.13 -7.94
CA ALA A 6 13.51 -1.80 -7.50
C ALA A 6 12.15 -1.36 -8.07
N LEU A 7 11.77 -1.89 -9.25
CA LEU A 7 10.46 -1.61 -9.88
C LEU A 7 9.29 -2.30 -9.18
N VAL A 8 9.50 -3.51 -8.66
CA VAL A 8 8.46 -4.23 -7.90
C VAL A 8 8.26 -3.57 -6.53
N LEU A 9 9.33 -3.09 -5.90
CA LEU A 9 9.25 -2.39 -4.63
C LEU A 9 8.62 -0.99 -4.78
N GLY A 10 8.92 -0.30 -5.88
CA GLY A 10 8.28 0.96 -6.24
C GLY A 10 6.78 0.83 -6.48
N ALA A 11 6.32 -0.31 -7.03
CA ALA A 11 4.91 -0.59 -7.24
C ALA A 11 4.15 -0.78 -5.92
N LEU A 12 4.77 -1.37 -4.89
CA LEU A 12 4.17 -1.51 -3.57
C LEU A 12 3.94 -0.14 -2.88
N ILE A 13 4.78 0.85 -3.18
CA ILE A 13 4.71 2.18 -2.56
C ILE A 13 3.99 3.18 -3.48
N SER A 14 4.12 3.06 -4.82
CA SER A 14 3.57 4.02 -5.77
C SER A 14 2.10 3.80 -6.14
N CYS A 15 1.52 2.63 -5.84
CA CYS A 15 0.13 2.33 -6.21
C CYS A 15 -0.92 3.09 -5.37
N VAL A 16 -0.51 3.78 -4.30
CA VAL A 16 -1.43 4.58 -3.47
C VAL A 16 -1.62 6.01 -4.03
N ALA A 17 -0.76 6.47 -4.93
CA ALA A 17 -0.71 7.88 -5.35
C ALA A 17 -1.56 8.22 -6.59
N SER A 18 -2.24 7.28 -7.25
CA SER A 18 -3.02 7.56 -8.46
C SER A 18 -4.47 7.07 -8.44
N ALA A 19 -4.95 6.55 -7.31
CA ALA A 19 -6.37 6.31 -7.15
C ALA A 19 -7.03 7.68 -6.85
N GLN A 20 -7.69 8.28 -7.84
CA GLN A 20 -8.74 9.27 -7.57
C GLN A 20 -9.69 8.62 -6.57
N MET A 21 -9.58 9.04 -5.31
CA MET A 21 -10.50 8.60 -4.27
C MET A 21 -11.92 8.94 -4.71
N PRO A 22 -12.82 7.97 -4.85
CA PRO A 22 -14.25 8.28 -4.97
C PRO A 22 -14.61 9.10 -3.74
N LYS A 23 -15.36 10.18 -3.96
CA LYS A 23 -15.80 11.06 -2.88
C LYS A 23 -16.46 10.22 -1.80
N LEU A 24 -16.17 10.53 -0.53
CA LEU A 24 -16.65 9.79 0.65
C LEU A 24 -18.18 9.56 0.61
N ASP A 25 -18.91 10.47 -0.04
CA ASP A 25 -20.35 10.39 -0.23
C ASP A 25 -20.83 9.23 -1.14
N ASP A 26 -20.01 8.80 -2.09
CA ASP A 26 -20.35 7.69 -2.99
C ASP A 26 -20.14 6.32 -2.32
N ILE A 27 -19.22 6.26 -1.36
CA ILE A 27 -18.96 5.05 -0.57
C ILE A 27 -20.07 4.82 0.46
N MET A 28 -20.64 5.89 1.01
CA MET A 28 -21.71 5.79 2.02
C MET A 28 -23.06 5.35 1.43
N LYS A 29 -23.30 5.52 0.14
CA LYS A 29 -24.55 5.08 -0.52
C LYS A 29 -24.61 3.60 -0.89
N GLY A 30 -23.45 2.91 -0.91
CA GLY A 30 -23.37 1.51 -1.37
C GLY A 30 -23.33 0.45 -0.26
N VAL A 31 -23.18 0.83 1.00
CA VAL A 31 -22.97 -0.11 2.11
C VAL A 31 -24.09 0.05 3.14
N GLY A 32 -25.27 -0.46 2.78
CA GLY A 32 -26.33 -0.70 3.77
C GLY A 32 -25.92 -1.87 4.66
N GLY A 33 -25.48 -1.61 5.90
CA GLY A 33 -25.32 -2.66 6.91
C GLY A 33 -24.02 -2.73 7.70
N LEU A 34 -23.22 -1.65 7.75
CA LEU A 34 -22.12 -1.61 8.73
C LEU A 34 -22.61 -1.07 10.06
N PRO A 35 -22.22 -1.68 11.21
CA PRO A 35 -22.47 -1.08 12.51
C PRO A 35 -21.81 0.30 12.54
N LYS A 36 -22.58 1.29 12.96
CA LYS A 36 -22.18 2.69 13.12
C LYS A 36 -20.84 2.74 13.85
N ALA A 37 -19.77 3.05 13.10
CA ALA A 37 -18.49 3.35 13.71
C ALA A 37 -18.72 4.44 14.77
N PRO A 38 -18.13 4.33 15.95
CA PRO A 38 -18.22 5.41 16.93
C PRO A 38 -17.74 6.67 16.22
N ALA A 39 -18.58 7.71 16.25
CA ALA A 39 -18.23 9.00 15.69
C ALA A 39 -16.91 9.42 16.34
N VAL A 40 -15.81 9.33 15.61
CA VAL A 40 -14.56 9.97 15.99
C VAL A 40 -14.84 11.45 15.84
N GLY A 41 -15.27 12.05 16.96
CA GLY A 41 -15.56 13.47 17.02
C GLY A 41 -14.34 14.23 16.53
N SER A 42 -14.57 15.13 15.61
CA SER A 42 -13.62 16.12 15.12
C SER A 42 -13.16 17.02 16.27
N SER A 43 -12.31 16.51 17.15
CA SER A 43 -11.52 17.30 18.09
C SER A 43 -10.03 17.14 17.74
N VAL A 44 -9.70 17.54 16.51
CA VAL A 44 -8.31 17.79 16.14
C VAL A 44 -7.96 19.13 16.78
N GLY A 45 -7.24 19.09 17.92
CA GLY A 45 -6.52 20.27 18.34
C GLY A 45 -6.73 20.80 19.76
N THR A 46 -6.88 19.96 20.80
CA THR A 46 -6.66 20.35 22.21
C THR A 46 -5.99 19.25 23.03
N GLY A 47 -5.43 18.23 22.38
CA GLY A 47 -4.71 17.14 23.01
C GLY A 47 -3.23 17.50 23.23
N ASP A 48 -2.64 16.97 24.30
CA ASP A 48 -1.20 16.94 24.48
C ASP A 48 -0.56 16.28 23.23
N ALA A 49 0.53 16.86 22.74
CA ALA A 49 1.25 16.36 21.55
C ALA A 49 1.62 14.87 21.60
N LYS A 50 1.70 14.29 22.80
CA LYS A 50 1.91 12.86 23.01
C LYS A 50 0.66 12.05 22.67
N THR A 51 -0.53 12.56 23.04
CA THR A 51 -1.82 11.90 22.77
C THR A 51 -2.08 11.90 21.25
N ASP A 52 -1.80 13.01 20.58
CA ASP A 52 -1.95 13.11 19.13
C ASP A 52 -1.01 12.11 18.39
N THR A 53 0.25 12.02 18.84
CA THR A 53 1.21 11.05 18.28
C THR A 53 0.77 9.60 18.50
N ALA A 54 0.24 9.28 19.69
CA ALA A 54 -0.28 7.94 19.99
C ALA A 54 -1.45 7.58 19.07
N GLY A 55 -2.39 8.51 18.88
CA GLY A 55 -3.52 8.31 17.98
C GLY A 55 -3.11 8.08 16.52
N ILE A 56 -2.10 8.80 16.02
CA ILE A 56 -1.56 8.61 14.68
C ILE A 56 -0.90 7.23 14.55
N LYS A 57 -0.08 6.85 15.51
CA LYS A 57 0.55 5.52 15.55
C LYS A 57 -0.49 4.40 15.51
N GLU A 58 -1.52 4.52 16.33
CA GLU A 58 -2.64 3.56 16.38
C GLU A 58 -3.37 3.48 15.03
N ALA A 59 -3.73 4.62 14.44
CA ALA A 59 -4.39 4.67 13.15
C ALA A 59 -3.55 4.01 12.05
N LEU A 60 -2.25 4.30 12.02
CA LEU A 60 -1.33 3.69 11.05
C LEU A 60 -1.13 2.19 11.30
N ALA A 61 -1.06 1.74 12.55
CA ALA A 61 -0.94 0.33 12.90
C ALA A 61 -2.17 -0.46 12.44
N VAL A 62 -3.37 0.04 12.78
CA VAL A 62 -4.65 -0.58 12.36
C VAL A 62 -4.80 -0.55 10.85
N GLY A 63 -4.45 0.57 10.19
CA GLY A 63 -4.50 0.70 8.74
C GLY A 63 -3.55 -0.28 8.04
N THR A 64 -2.32 -0.41 8.53
CA THR A 64 -1.32 -1.35 8.01
C THR A 64 -1.78 -2.80 8.17
N GLU A 65 -2.28 -3.17 9.34
CA GLU A 65 -2.78 -4.52 9.61
C GLU A 65 -3.92 -4.88 8.66
N ARG A 66 -4.91 -4.00 8.50
CA ARG A 66 -6.03 -4.22 7.58
C ARG A 66 -5.57 -4.34 6.13
N ALA A 67 -4.67 -3.48 5.70
CA ALA A 67 -4.10 -3.53 4.35
C ALA A 67 -3.39 -4.85 4.10
N VAL A 68 -2.51 -5.28 5.01
CA VAL A 68 -1.78 -6.55 4.91
C VAL A 68 -2.73 -7.73 4.89
N ASN A 69 -3.71 -7.77 5.81
CA ASN A 69 -4.71 -8.84 5.86
C ASN A 69 -5.55 -8.93 4.58
N SER A 70 -5.78 -7.82 3.91
CA SER A 70 -6.48 -7.79 2.62
C SER A 70 -5.58 -8.24 1.47
N LEU A 71 -4.35 -7.72 1.42
CA LEU A 71 -3.44 -7.91 0.28
C LEU A 71 -2.71 -9.25 0.29
N SER A 72 -2.52 -9.87 1.46
CA SER A 72 -1.84 -11.17 1.59
C SER A 72 -2.71 -12.37 1.20
N ARG A 73 -4.00 -12.16 0.99
CA ARG A 73 -4.91 -13.24 0.55
C ARG A 73 -4.69 -13.56 -0.93
N VAL A 74 -5.09 -14.76 -1.32
CA VAL A 74 -5.19 -15.12 -2.74
C VAL A 74 -6.10 -14.10 -3.44
N ASP A 75 -5.62 -13.56 -4.55
CA ASP A 75 -6.28 -12.48 -5.30
C ASP A 75 -6.35 -11.11 -4.58
N GLY A 76 -5.63 -10.94 -3.48
CA GLY A 76 -5.52 -9.66 -2.80
C GLY A 76 -4.90 -8.56 -3.67
N TYR A 77 -3.89 -8.92 -4.47
CA TYR A 77 -3.34 -8.07 -5.53
C TYR A 77 -3.97 -8.37 -6.88
N PHE A 78 -3.98 -9.63 -7.31
CA PHE A 78 -4.40 -9.98 -8.67
C PHE A 78 -5.87 -9.67 -8.95
N GLY A 79 -6.74 -9.90 -8.00
CA GLY A 79 -8.19 -9.64 -8.11
C GLY A 79 -8.61 -8.20 -7.83
N ASN A 80 -7.69 -7.35 -7.37
CA ASN A 80 -7.99 -5.96 -7.01
C ASN A 80 -7.41 -5.00 -8.04
N ALA A 81 -8.27 -4.44 -8.89
CA ALA A 81 -7.86 -3.54 -9.97
C ALA A 81 -7.06 -2.31 -9.50
N ALA A 82 -7.26 -1.85 -8.25
CA ALA A 82 -6.57 -0.67 -7.72
C ALA A 82 -5.09 -0.92 -7.39
N VAL A 83 -4.72 -2.17 -7.10
CA VAL A 83 -3.35 -2.53 -6.66
C VAL A 83 -2.71 -3.62 -7.53
N LYS A 84 -3.44 -4.16 -8.49
CA LYS A 84 -2.95 -5.20 -9.40
C LYS A 84 -1.67 -4.78 -10.10
N ILE A 85 -0.65 -5.60 -10.00
CA ILE A 85 0.63 -5.41 -10.69
C ILE A 85 0.44 -5.84 -12.14
N LEU A 86 0.58 -4.89 -13.05
CA LEU A 86 0.52 -5.10 -14.49
C LEU A 86 1.91 -5.39 -15.06
N MET A 87 1.96 -5.71 -16.36
CA MET A 87 3.22 -5.84 -17.08
C MET A 87 4.04 -4.55 -16.96
N PRO A 88 5.31 -4.59 -16.52
CA PRO A 88 6.18 -3.41 -16.47
C PRO A 88 6.28 -2.73 -17.84
N SER A 89 6.29 -1.40 -17.85
CA SER A 89 6.33 -0.62 -19.09
C SER A 89 7.50 -0.98 -20.01
N SER A 90 8.65 -1.34 -19.43
CA SER A 90 9.83 -1.80 -20.17
C SER A 90 9.64 -3.14 -20.90
N LEU A 91 8.64 -3.93 -20.51
CA LEU A 91 8.35 -5.25 -21.08
C LEU A 91 7.05 -5.29 -21.89
N GLN A 92 6.29 -4.21 -21.95
CA GLN A 92 4.99 -4.18 -22.64
C GLN A 92 5.12 -4.57 -24.11
N ASN A 93 6.06 -3.97 -24.85
CA ASN A 93 6.27 -4.30 -26.27
C ASN A 93 6.63 -5.77 -26.50
N VAL A 94 7.47 -6.33 -25.62
CA VAL A 94 7.85 -7.75 -25.68
C VAL A 94 6.65 -8.65 -25.39
N ALA A 95 5.84 -8.28 -24.41
CA ALA A 95 4.62 -9.02 -24.07
C ALA A 95 3.58 -8.98 -25.20
N GLU A 96 3.41 -7.83 -25.86
CA GLU A 96 2.53 -7.71 -27.02
C GLU A 96 2.99 -8.57 -28.20
N MET A 97 4.28 -8.53 -28.51
CA MET A 97 4.85 -9.39 -29.55
C MET A 97 4.67 -10.89 -29.20
N ALA A 98 4.92 -11.26 -27.95
CA ALA A 98 4.72 -12.64 -27.48
C ALA A 98 3.26 -13.09 -27.64
N ARG A 99 2.30 -12.21 -27.33
CA ARG A 99 0.87 -12.50 -27.54
C ARG A 99 0.52 -12.73 -29.00
N MET A 100 1.06 -11.89 -29.91
CA MET A 100 0.81 -12.03 -31.33
C MET A 100 1.32 -13.35 -31.94
N VAL A 101 2.37 -13.93 -31.36
CA VAL A 101 2.93 -15.21 -31.82
C VAL A 101 2.45 -16.42 -30.98
N GLY A 102 1.36 -16.25 -30.20
CA GLY A 102 0.70 -17.35 -29.51
C GLY A 102 1.10 -17.59 -28.05
N TYR A 103 1.98 -16.76 -27.45
CA TYR A 103 2.40 -16.88 -26.06
C TYR A 103 1.52 -16.11 -25.06
N GLN A 104 0.24 -15.92 -25.37
CA GLN A 104 -0.73 -15.23 -24.49
C GLN A 104 -0.73 -15.82 -23.08
N LYS A 105 -0.80 -17.15 -22.98
CA LYS A 105 -0.86 -17.87 -21.71
C LYS A 105 0.36 -17.57 -20.83
N GLN A 106 1.57 -17.59 -21.40
CA GLN A 106 2.81 -17.35 -20.68
C GLN A 106 2.89 -15.90 -20.16
N VAL A 107 2.40 -14.93 -20.93
CA VAL A 107 2.32 -13.53 -20.51
C VAL A 107 1.36 -13.38 -19.33
N ASP A 108 0.21 -14.01 -19.39
CA ASP A 108 -0.80 -13.94 -18.32
C ASP A 108 -0.32 -14.68 -17.04
N GLU A 109 0.35 -15.82 -17.18
CA GLU A 109 0.99 -16.53 -16.07
C GLU A 109 2.10 -15.71 -15.42
N PHE A 110 2.88 -14.95 -16.20
CA PHE A 110 3.89 -14.05 -15.67
C PHE A 110 3.26 -12.93 -14.83
N ILE A 111 2.21 -12.28 -15.33
CA ILE A 111 1.47 -11.26 -14.56
C ILE A 111 0.90 -11.86 -13.27
N LEU A 112 0.30 -13.05 -13.36
CA LEU A 112 -0.21 -13.76 -12.19
C LEU A 112 0.89 -14.04 -11.17
N SER A 113 2.06 -14.53 -11.60
CA SER A 113 3.17 -14.86 -10.72
C SER A 113 3.72 -13.64 -9.98
N MET A 114 3.81 -12.48 -10.65
CA MET A 114 4.21 -11.23 -9.98
C MET A 114 3.24 -10.84 -8.87
N ASN A 115 1.94 -10.96 -9.11
CA ASN A 115 0.92 -10.65 -8.11
C ASN A 115 0.94 -11.63 -6.95
N ARG A 116 1.12 -12.95 -7.22
CA ARG A 116 1.27 -13.96 -6.16
C ARG A 116 2.52 -13.72 -5.30
N ALA A 117 3.62 -13.30 -5.92
CA ALA A 117 4.82 -12.92 -5.18
C ALA A 117 4.56 -11.71 -4.26
N ALA A 118 3.82 -10.71 -4.73
CA ALA A 118 3.43 -9.55 -3.91
C ALA A 118 2.51 -9.95 -2.75
N GLU A 119 1.53 -10.81 -2.98
CA GLU A 119 0.64 -11.37 -1.94
C GLU A 119 1.44 -12.12 -0.85
N ALA A 120 2.42 -12.92 -1.26
CA ALA A 120 3.30 -13.63 -0.33
C ALA A 120 4.28 -12.70 0.42
N ALA A 121 4.68 -11.59 -0.19
CA ALA A 121 5.58 -10.60 0.40
C ALA A 121 4.90 -9.67 1.42
N ALA A 122 3.60 -9.43 1.27
CA ALA A 122 2.87 -8.47 2.11
C ALA A 122 3.00 -8.71 3.63
N PRO A 123 2.94 -9.95 4.16
CA PRO A 123 3.13 -10.20 5.59
C PRO A 123 4.55 -9.87 6.09
N LEU A 124 5.57 -10.05 5.24
CA LEU A 124 6.95 -9.71 5.58
C LEU A 124 7.12 -8.19 5.65
N ALA A 125 6.54 -7.46 4.72
CA ALA A 125 6.56 -5.99 4.71
C ALA A 125 5.88 -5.39 5.96
N ALA A 126 4.81 -6.02 6.46
CA ALA A 126 4.10 -5.59 7.67
C ALA A 126 5.00 -5.43 8.88
N ARG A 127 6.01 -6.30 9.05
CA ARG A 127 6.95 -6.23 10.16
C ARG A 127 7.76 -4.94 10.13
N TYR A 128 8.26 -4.56 8.96
CA TYR A 128 9.05 -3.33 8.78
C TYR A 128 8.20 -2.09 8.95
N PHE A 129 6.94 -2.11 8.52
CA PHE A 129 6.01 -1.01 8.76
C PHE A 129 5.67 -0.88 10.24
N GLY A 130 5.44 -1.99 10.93
CA GLY A 130 5.21 -2.01 12.38
C GLY A 130 6.40 -1.44 13.17
N ASP A 131 7.63 -1.79 12.78
CA ASP A 131 8.85 -1.22 13.36
C ASP A 131 8.91 0.29 13.14
N ALA A 132 8.68 0.75 11.90
CA ALA A 132 8.68 2.19 11.57
C ALA A 132 7.62 2.97 12.38
N ILE A 133 6.44 2.40 12.61
CA ILE A 133 5.38 3.01 13.42
C ILE A 133 5.82 3.09 14.89
N ARG A 134 6.40 2.04 15.44
CA ARG A 134 6.90 2.06 16.83
C ARG A 134 7.96 3.14 17.03
N ASP A 135 8.89 3.24 16.08
CA ASP A 135 10.02 4.17 16.12
C ASP A 135 9.66 5.60 15.70
N MET A 136 8.39 5.84 15.34
CA MET A 136 7.91 7.16 14.90
C MET A 136 8.08 8.20 16.00
N THR A 137 8.70 9.33 15.65
CA THR A 137 8.87 10.50 16.53
C THR A 137 7.63 11.39 16.49
N LEU A 138 7.56 12.35 17.43
CA LEU A 138 6.54 13.41 17.42
C LEU A 138 6.63 14.26 16.13
N GLU A 139 7.85 14.53 15.67
CA GLU A 139 8.09 15.28 14.45
C GLU A 139 7.60 14.53 13.21
N ASP A 140 7.90 13.22 13.11
CA ASP A 140 7.36 12.34 12.05
C ASP A 140 5.82 12.38 12.03
N ALA A 141 5.18 12.25 13.19
CA ALA A 141 3.73 12.26 13.31
C ALA A 141 3.13 13.62 12.85
N ARG A 142 3.72 14.73 13.28
CA ARG A 142 3.32 16.07 12.84
C ARG A 142 3.50 16.22 11.32
N GLY A 143 4.62 15.76 10.78
CA GLY A 143 4.90 15.80 9.34
C GLY A 143 3.85 15.03 8.53
N ILE A 144 3.31 13.93 9.05
CA ILE A 144 2.24 13.17 8.41
C ILE A 144 0.91 13.96 8.42
N VAL A 145 0.55 14.56 9.56
CA VAL A 145 -0.73 15.29 9.70
C VAL A 145 -0.75 16.61 8.93
N THR A 146 0.37 17.34 8.92
CA THR A 146 0.47 18.64 8.27
C THR A 146 0.98 18.56 6.83
N GLY A 147 1.42 17.38 6.40
CA GLY A 147 1.92 17.14 5.05
C GLY A 147 0.81 16.94 4.03
N GLY A 148 1.21 16.77 2.78
CA GLY A 148 0.28 16.47 1.68
C GLY A 148 -0.19 15.01 1.67
N ASP A 149 -0.96 14.67 0.65
CA ASP A 149 -1.61 13.35 0.47
C ASP A 149 -0.63 12.16 0.49
N THR A 150 0.66 12.38 0.22
CA THR A 150 1.70 11.35 0.19
C THR A 150 2.52 11.27 1.47
N ALA A 151 2.30 12.17 2.45
CA ALA A 151 3.19 12.31 3.62
C ALA A 151 3.39 11.00 4.41
N ALA A 152 2.33 10.21 4.60
CA ALA A 152 2.43 8.90 5.26
C ALA A 152 3.23 7.90 4.41
N THR A 153 3.00 7.88 3.10
CA THR A 153 3.74 7.03 2.16
C THR A 153 5.22 7.38 2.13
N ASP A 154 5.54 8.66 2.10
CA ASP A 154 6.92 9.17 2.12
C ASP A 154 7.63 8.83 3.43
N PHE A 155 6.92 8.90 4.56
CA PHE A 155 7.42 8.44 5.85
C PHE A 155 7.80 6.96 5.80
N PHE A 156 6.90 6.08 5.38
CA PHE A 156 7.19 4.65 5.27
C PHE A 156 8.32 4.38 4.28
N SER A 157 8.33 5.03 3.13
CA SER A 157 9.38 4.89 2.14
C SER A 157 10.76 5.18 2.74
N ARG A 158 10.92 6.32 3.42
CA ARG A 158 12.20 6.68 4.07
C ARG A 158 12.64 5.69 5.15
N LYS A 159 11.70 5.13 5.91
CA LYS A 159 12.01 4.26 7.07
C LYS A 159 12.19 2.79 6.70
N THR A 160 11.65 2.35 5.57
CA THR A 160 11.54 0.91 5.29
C THR A 160 12.15 0.47 3.95
N SER A 161 12.38 1.37 2.98
CA SER A 161 12.83 0.98 1.63
C SER A 161 14.10 0.12 1.64
N ASP A 162 15.14 0.54 2.36
CA ASP A 162 16.41 -0.21 2.40
C ASP A 162 16.24 -1.59 3.04
N LYS A 163 15.41 -1.67 4.10
CA LYS A 163 15.13 -2.92 4.81
C LYS A 163 14.31 -3.89 3.93
N LEU A 164 13.31 -3.36 3.23
CA LEU A 164 12.50 -4.13 2.29
C LEU A 164 13.36 -4.61 1.11
N TYR A 165 14.21 -3.72 0.57
CA TYR A 165 15.13 -4.09 -0.50
C TYR A 165 16.12 -5.19 -0.12
N ALA A 166 16.58 -5.20 1.13
CA ALA A 166 17.48 -6.24 1.64
C ALA A 166 16.75 -7.57 1.93
N ALA A 167 15.44 -7.53 2.18
CA ALA A 167 14.63 -8.70 2.51
C ALA A 167 14.10 -9.44 1.28
N PHE A 168 13.98 -8.77 0.13
CA PHE A 168 13.47 -9.32 -1.14
C PHE A 168 14.52 -9.30 -2.25
#